data_a2f967d74be825b343b40d173154bec2
#
_entry.id   a2f967d74be825b343b40d173154bec2
#
_cell.length_a   1.000
_cell.length_b   1.000
_cell.length_c   1.000
_cell.angle_alpha   90.00
_cell.angle_beta   90.00
_cell.angle_gamma   90.00
#
_symmetry.space_group_name_H-M   'P 1'
#
loop_
_entity.id
_entity.type
_entity.pdbx_description
1 polymer ?
#
loop_
_entity_poly.entity_id
_entity_poly.type
_entity_poly.pdbx_seq_one_letter_code
_entity_poly.pdbx_strand_id
1 'polypeptide(L)'
;MLMRRLIFGLIMAFTLPAMQAGSVDLENTIYLELKDGRVTIELRPDLAPKHVARIKELVREKFYDGTVFHRVIKDFMAQSGDPTGTGSGGSGQHLDAEFSDEKHLRGTVSMARAADPNSADSQFFIVFKTAPWLDGQYSIWGQVTSGMEIVDMIKKGDSSRNGSVSDPDKIVTFRVAADV
;
A
#
# COMPACT_ATOMS: atom_id res chain seq x y z
N MET A 1 19.31 78.28 5.19
CA MET A 1 18.36 77.62 4.31
C MET A 1 18.78 76.13 4.25
N LEU A 2 18.19 75.28 5.11
CA LEU A 2 18.60 73.87 5.26
C LEU A 2 17.55 72.97 4.61
N MET A 3 17.94 72.31 3.53
CA MET A 3 17.04 71.42 2.77
C MET A 3 17.16 69.98 3.36
N ARG A 4 16.14 69.56 4.10
CA ARG A 4 15.97 68.19 4.61
C ARG A 4 15.56 67.24 3.49
N ARG A 5 16.41 66.29 3.09
CA ARG A 5 16.06 65.21 2.17
C ARG A 5 15.37 64.11 2.98
N LEU A 6 14.08 63.86 2.72
CA LEU A 6 13.35 62.66 3.15
C LEU A 6 13.78 61.47 2.29
N ILE A 7 14.33 60.45 2.89
CA ILE A 7 14.57 59.15 2.27
C ILE A 7 13.35 58.30 2.56
N PHE A 8 12.53 58.00 1.53
CA PHE A 8 11.46 57.01 1.59
C PHE A 8 12.08 55.63 1.40
N GLY A 9 12.14 54.85 2.48
CA GLY A 9 12.53 53.46 2.44
C GLY A 9 11.34 52.60 1.97
N LEU A 10 11.44 52.04 0.75
CA LEU A 10 10.47 51.06 0.24
C LEU A 10 10.69 49.72 0.90
N ILE A 11 9.83 49.34 1.87
CA ILE A 11 9.82 48.00 2.48
C ILE A 11 9.11 47.07 1.50
N MET A 12 9.88 46.23 0.81
CA MET A 12 9.37 45.19 -0.06
C MET A 12 9.00 43.96 0.82
N ALA A 13 7.72 43.79 1.10
CA ALA A 13 7.21 42.63 1.81
C ALA A 13 7.29 41.39 0.91
N PHE A 14 8.22 40.48 1.19
CA PHE A 14 8.26 39.16 0.58
C PHE A 14 7.16 38.30 1.21
N THR A 15 6.07 38.09 0.49
CA THR A 15 5.08 37.07 0.85
C THR A 15 5.58 35.72 0.36
N LEU A 16 6.02 34.86 1.28
CA LEU A 16 6.30 33.45 1.01
C LEU A 16 4.96 32.76 0.68
N PRO A 17 4.86 31.99 -0.42
CA PRO A 17 3.68 31.17 -0.65
C PRO A 17 3.59 30.11 0.45
N ALA A 18 2.47 30.08 1.16
CA ALA A 18 2.13 29.01 2.09
C ALA A 18 2.02 27.70 1.26
N MET A 19 2.93 26.75 1.49
CA MET A 19 2.76 25.38 1.01
C MET A 19 1.49 24.84 1.66
N GLN A 20 0.42 24.71 0.89
CA GLN A 20 -0.75 23.93 1.31
C GLN A 20 -0.30 22.47 1.40
N ALA A 21 -0.18 21.95 2.61
CA ALA A 21 -0.13 20.51 2.83
C ALA A 21 -1.44 19.94 2.27
N GLY A 22 -1.34 19.12 1.21
CA GLY A 22 -2.51 18.45 0.64
C GLY A 22 -3.22 17.68 1.76
N SER A 23 -4.54 17.85 1.87
CA SER A 23 -5.35 17.06 2.80
C SER A 23 -5.22 15.58 2.42
N VAL A 24 -4.92 14.72 3.41
CA VAL A 24 -4.90 13.26 3.21
C VAL A 24 -6.32 12.83 2.79
N ASP A 25 -6.42 12.11 1.68
CA ASP A 25 -7.67 11.51 1.25
C ASP A 25 -7.95 10.25 2.10
N LEU A 26 -8.70 10.44 3.19
CA LEU A 26 -8.99 9.37 4.14
C LEU A 26 -9.80 8.22 3.52
N GLU A 27 -10.63 8.50 2.50
CA GLU A 27 -11.39 7.47 1.80
C GLU A 27 -10.48 6.60 0.91
N ASN A 28 -9.38 7.15 0.41
CA ASN A 28 -8.39 6.41 -0.35
C ASN A 28 -7.10 6.16 0.43
N THR A 29 -7.22 6.06 1.76
CA THR A 29 -6.13 5.67 2.66
C THR A 29 -6.57 4.46 3.48
N ILE A 30 -5.68 3.47 3.62
CA ILE A 30 -5.87 2.30 4.47
C ILE A 30 -4.82 2.27 5.58
N TYR A 31 -5.25 1.95 6.79
CA TYR A 31 -4.39 1.59 7.93
C TYR A 31 -4.33 0.08 8.09
N LEU A 32 -3.13 -0.46 7.92
CA LEU A 32 -2.79 -1.86 8.18
C LEU A 32 -2.06 -1.92 9.52
N GLU A 33 -2.70 -2.47 10.55
CA GLU A 33 -2.09 -2.68 11.86
C GLU A 33 -1.43 -4.05 11.91
N LEU A 34 -0.16 -4.05 12.22
CA LEU A 34 0.63 -5.23 12.52
C LEU A 34 1.04 -5.22 14.00
N LYS A 35 1.60 -6.32 14.52
CA LYS A 35 2.06 -6.40 15.92
C LYS A 35 3.10 -5.31 16.28
N ASP A 36 3.87 -4.86 15.30
CA ASP A 36 4.98 -3.93 15.48
C ASP A 36 4.61 -2.47 15.15
N GLY A 37 3.34 -2.22 14.71
CA GLY A 37 2.84 -0.87 14.46
C GLY A 37 1.96 -0.75 13.20
N ARG A 38 1.68 0.52 12.85
CA ARG A 38 0.82 0.89 11.73
C ARG A 38 1.60 1.08 10.43
N VAL A 39 1.07 0.52 9.36
CA VAL A 39 1.46 0.79 7.98
C VAL A 39 0.33 1.58 7.31
N THR A 40 0.67 2.69 6.67
CA THR A 40 -0.29 3.51 5.92
C THR A 40 -0.14 3.23 4.43
N ILE A 41 -1.24 2.90 3.77
CA ILE A 41 -1.30 2.59 2.34
C ILE A 41 -2.22 3.61 1.67
N GLU A 42 -1.70 4.34 0.70
CA GLU A 42 -2.49 5.14 -0.23
C GLU A 42 -3.04 4.23 -1.33
N LEU A 43 -4.35 4.26 -1.54
CA LEU A 43 -5.02 3.51 -2.61
C LEU A 43 -4.86 4.23 -3.95
N ARG A 44 -4.78 3.46 -5.02
CA ARG A 44 -4.59 3.94 -6.39
C ARG A 44 -5.81 3.57 -7.28
N PRO A 45 -6.99 4.19 -7.03
CA PRO A 45 -8.17 3.95 -7.86
C PRO A 45 -7.99 4.45 -9.31
N ASP A 46 -7.01 5.32 -9.56
CA ASP A 46 -6.59 5.76 -10.88
C ASP A 46 -5.95 4.62 -11.71
N LEU A 47 -5.32 3.63 -11.05
CA LEU A 47 -4.66 2.50 -11.69
C LEU A 47 -5.56 1.26 -11.75
N ALA A 48 -6.27 0.95 -10.67
CA ALA A 48 -7.03 -0.28 -10.52
C ALA A 48 -8.36 -0.03 -9.76
N PRO A 49 -9.33 0.67 -10.37
CA PRO A 49 -10.56 1.08 -9.70
C PRO A 49 -11.40 -0.09 -9.17
N LYS A 50 -11.50 -1.20 -9.90
CA LYS A 50 -12.27 -2.39 -9.46
C LYS A 50 -11.57 -3.09 -8.30
N HIS A 51 -10.23 -3.23 -8.35
CA HIS A 51 -9.46 -3.81 -7.26
C HIS A 51 -9.55 -2.95 -6.00
N VAL A 52 -9.39 -1.63 -6.11
CA VAL A 52 -9.55 -0.70 -4.97
C VAL A 52 -10.93 -0.81 -4.35
N ALA A 53 -12.00 -0.83 -5.17
CA ALA A 53 -13.37 -0.98 -4.68
C ALA A 53 -13.54 -2.30 -3.90
N ARG A 54 -13.04 -3.42 -4.45
CA ARG A 54 -13.13 -4.74 -3.79
C ARG A 54 -12.30 -4.82 -2.50
N ILE A 55 -11.08 -4.27 -2.50
CA ILE A 55 -10.25 -4.19 -1.28
C ILE A 55 -10.97 -3.41 -0.18
N LYS A 56 -11.57 -2.25 -0.50
CA LYS A 56 -12.34 -1.45 0.48
C LYS A 56 -13.54 -2.21 1.02
N GLU A 57 -14.27 -2.94 0.18
CA GLU A 57 -15.38 -3.81 0.59
C GLU A 57 -14.91 -4.87 1.60
N LEU A 58 -13.90 -5.66 1.25
CA LEU A 58 -13.34 -6.70 2.12
C LEU A 58 -12.76 -6.14 3.43
N VAL A 59 -12.13 -4.96 3.37
CA VAL A 59 -11.63 -4.25 4.56
C VAL A 59 -12.78 -3.87 5.50
N ARG A 60 -13.88 -3.34 4.96
CA ARG A 60 -15.09 -2.98 5.74
C ARG A 60 -15.79 -4.20 6.32
N GLU A 61 -15.75 -5.33 5.64
CA GLU A 61 -16.22 -6.64 6.14
C GLU A 61 -15.28 -7.27 7.18
N LYS A 62 -14.11 -6.63 7.46
CA LYS A 62 -13.06 -7.16 8.35
C LYS A 62 -12.48 -8.50 7.87
N PHE A 63 -12.61 -8.79 6.57
CA PHE A 63 -12.15 -10.04 5.96
C PHE A 63 -10.66 -10.33 6.23
N TYR A 64 -9.84 -9.29 6.25
CA TYR A 64 -8.39 -9.41 6.42
C TYR A 64 -7.93 -9.55 7.87
N ASP A 65 -8.80 -9.29 8.85
CA ASP A 65 -8.43 -9.36 10.27
C ASP A 65 -8.02 -10.80 10.64
N GLY A 66 -6.82 -10.95 11.17
CA GLY A 66 -6.26 -12.26 11.52
C GLY A 66 -5.66 -13.05 10.35
N THR A 67 -5.78 -12.61 9.09
CA THR A 67 -5.10 -13.27 7.97
C THR A 67 -3.57 -13.16 8.12
N VAL A 68 -2.86 -14.17 7.64
CA VAL A 68 -1.42 -14.31 7.88
C VAL A 68 -0.60 -13.94 6.65
N PHE A 69 0.64 -13.50 6.87
CA PHE A 69 1.63 -13.40 5.82
C PHE A 69 2.24 -14.77 5.54
N HIS A 70 1.52 -15.58 4.79
CA HIS A 70 1.84 -17.00 4.55
C HIS A 70 3.06 -17.22 3.65
N ARG A 71 3.41 -16.21 2.82
CA ARG A 71 4.54 -16.26 1.90
C ARG A 71 5.32 -14.94 1.95
N VAL A 72 6.57 -15.00 2.41
CA VAL A 72 7.44 -13.81 2.54
C VAL A 72 8.82 -14.14 2.01
N ILE A 73 9.20 -13.51 0.90
CA ILE A 73 10.51 -13.70 0.27
C ILE A 73 11.38 -12.47 0.55
N LYS A 74 12.50 -12.69 1.24
CA LYS A 74 13.46 -11.62 1.55
C LYS A 74 13.87 -10.89 0.26
N ASP A 75 13.95 -9.57 0.34
CA ASP A 75 14.32 -8.67 -0.76
C ASP A 75 13.38 -8.69 -1.97
N PHE A 76 12.20 -9.33 -1.83
CA PHE A 76 11.19 -9.37 -2.89
C PHE A 76 9.83 -8.85 -2.39
N MET A 77 9.04 -9.64 -1.64
CA MET A 77 7.71 -9.24 -1.22
C MET A 77 7.20 -10.00 0.02
N ALA A 78 6.18 -9.44 0.68
CA ALA A 78 5.35 -10.10 1.69
C ALA A 78 3.92 -10.28 1.16
N GLN A 79 3.41 -11.51 1.12
CA GLN A 79 2.08 -11.87 0.59
C GLN A 79 1.15 -12.33 1.71
N SER A 80 -0.09 -11.80 1.68
CA SER A 80 -1.17 -12.08 2.62
C SER A 80 -2.52 -12.13 1.91
N GLY A 81 -3.63 -12.09 2.68
CA GLY A 81 -5.00 -11.95 2.15
C GLY A 81 -5.68 -13.28 1.83
N ASP A 82 -5.09 -14.40 2.24
CA ASP A 82 -5.72 -15.72 2.21
C ASP A 82 -6.31 -16.06 3.59
N PRO A 83 -7.64 -16.20 3.73
CA PRO A 83 -8.27 -16.51 5.01
C PRO A 83 -7.88 -17.92 5.53
N THR A 84 -7.43 -18.83 4.66
CA THR A 84 -6.98 -20.17 5.04
C THR A 84 -5.50 -20.21 5.45
N GLY A 85 -4.71 -19.19 5.08
CA GLY A 85 -3.29 -19.11 5.34
C GLY A 85 -2.43 -20.11 4.57
N THR A 86 -2.99 -20.82 3.58
CA THR A 86 -2.29 -21.84 2.78
C THR A 86 -1.69 -21.32 1.48
N GLY A 87 -2.14 -20.14 1.05
CA GLY A 87 -1.83 -19.55 -0.26
C GLY A 87 -2.81 -19.94 -1.37
N SER A 88 -3.83 -20.78 -1.05
CA SER A 88 -4.79 -21.30 -2.04
C SER A 88 -6.22 -20.75 -1.85
N GLY A 89 -6.48 -20.04 -0.74
CA GLY A 89 -7.78 -19.46 -0.43
C GLY A 89 -7.97 -18.06 -0.99
N GLY A 90 -9.21 -17.59 -0.93
CA GLY A 90 -9.61 -16.25 -1.35
C GLY A 90 -10.99 -15.88 -0.84
N SER A 91 -11.54 -14.77 -1.30
CA SER A 91 -12.88 -14.30 -0.96
C SER A 91 -13.98 -14.98 -1.80
N GLY A 92 -13.57 -15.73 -2.83
CA GLY A 92 -14.48 -16.42 -3.74
C GLY A 92 -14.98 -15.55 -4.91
N GLN A 93 -14.41 -14.36 -5.12
CA GLN A 93 -14.76 -13.47 -6.23
C GLN A 93 -13.51 -13.06 -7.01
N HIS A 94 -13.38 -13.56 -8.23
CA HIS A 94 -12.29 -13.17 -9.12
C HIS A 94 -12.51 -11.76 -9.70
N LEU A 95 -11.39 -11.10 -9.98
CA LEU A 95 -11.31 -9.77 -10.58
C LEU A 95 -10.56 -9.84 -11.90
N ASP A 96 -11.06 -9.16 -12.91
CA ASP A 96 -10.34 -8.93 -14.16
C ASP A 96 -9.08 -8.10 -13.89
N ALA A 97 -8.02 -8.38 -14.66
CA ALA A 97 -6.76 -7.64 -14.55
C ALA A 97 -6.94 -6.15 -14.88
N GLU A 98 -6.30 -5.31 -14.07
CA GLU A 98 -6.18 -3.86 -14.28
C GLU A 98 -4.69 -3.51 -14.32
N PHE A 99 -4.00 -3.95 -15.39
CA PHE A 99 -2.57 -3.70 -15.56
C PHE A 99 -2.31 -2.26 -15.98
N SER A 100 -1.19 -1.71 -15.54
CA SER A 100 -0.74 -0.35 -15.85
C SER A 100 0.75 -0.32 -16.19
N ASP A 101 1.25 0.81 -16.69
CA ASP A 101 2.68 1.04 -16.94
C ASP A 101 3.44 1.45 -15.66
N GLU A 102 2.73 1.55 -14.52
CA GLU A 102 3.33 1.88 -13.23
C GLU A 102 4.31 0.80 -12.78
N LYS A 103 5.34 1.21 -12.03
CA LYS A 103 6.46 0.34 -11.67
C LYS A 103 6.27 -0.28 -10.28
N HIS A 104 6.69 -1.55 -10.14
CA HIS A 104 6.74 -2.21 -8.85
C HIS A 104 7.98 -1.78 -8.08
N LEU A 105 7.89 -0.61 -7.44
CA LEU A 105 8.93 -0.07 -6.58
C LEU A 105 8.75 -0.57 -5.13
N ARG A 106 9.70 -0.24 -4.24
CA ARG A 106 9.56 -0.50 -2.81
C ARG A 106 8.27 0.13 -2.27
N GLY A 107 7.48 -0.66 -1.55
CA GLY A 107 6.20 -0.27 -0.95
C GLY A 107 5.01 -0.35 -1.90
N THR A 108 5.18 -0.71 -3.18
CA THR A 108 4.05 -0.98 -4.07
C THR A 108 3.23 -2.14 -3.54
N VAL A 109 1.90 -1.99 -3.57
CA VAL A 109 0.94 -3.01 -3.16
C VAL A 109 0.14 -3.47 -4.37
N SER A 110 0.21 -4.78 -4.66
CA SER A 110 -0.40 -5.38 -5.86
C SER A 110 -1.20 -6.63 -5.52
N MET A 111 -2.15 -6.97 -6.39
CA MET A 111 -2.91 -8.23 -6.26
C MET A 111 -2.07 -9.43 -6.65
N ALA A 112 -2.09 -10.46 -5.80
CA ALA A 112 -1.62 -11.78 -6.18
C ALA A 112 -2.66 -12.48 -7.07
N ARG A 113 -2.21 -13.37 -7.94
CA ARG A 113 -3.06 -14.14 -8.86
C ARG A 113 -2.44 -15.50 -9.20
N ALA A 114 -3.24 -16.40 -9.73
CA ALA A 114 -2.77 -17.64 -10.34
C ALA A 114 -2.21 -17.39 -11.77
N ALA A 115 -2.14 -18.41 -12.60
CA ALA A 115 -1.63 -18.28 -13.97
C ALA A 115 -2.54 -17.40 -14.85
N ASP A 116 -3.86 -17.51 -14.68
CA ASP A 116 -4.82 -16.66 -15.38
C ASP A 116 -4.69 -15.20 -14.89
N PRO A 117 -4.49 -14.22 -15.77
CA PRO A 117 -4.49 -12.80 -15.43
C PRO A 117 -5.74 -12.32 -14.68
N ASN A 118 -6.89 -12.93 -14.95
CA ASN A 118 -8.21 -12.59 -14.39
C ASN A 118 -8.56 -13.45 -13.15
N SER A 119 -7.57 -14.01 -12.47
CA SER A 119 -7.74 -14.85 -11.26
C SER A 119 -7.37 -14.17 -9.97
N ALA A 120 -7.15 -12.86 -9.97
CA ALA A 120 -6.97 -12.10 -8.72
C ALA A 120 -8.25 -12.18 -7.88
N ASP A 121 -8.11 -12.27 -6.55
CA ASP A 121 -9.26 -12.36 -5.63
C ASP A 121 -9.05 -11.45 -4.41
N SER A 122 -8.56 -11.97 -3.30
CA SER A 122 -8.29 -11.21 -2.08
C SER A 122 -6.82 -11.15 -1.70
N GLN A 123 -6.00 -12.06 -2.23
CA GLN A 123 -4.58 -12.08 -1.89
C GLN A 123 -3.83 -10.90 -2.50
N PHE A 124 -2.94 -10.32 -1.72
CA PHE A 124 -2.09 -9.20 -2.14
C PHE A 124 -0.66 -9.36 -1.64
N PHE A 125 0.25 -8.58 -2.20
CA PHE A 125 1.62 -8.51 -1.73
C PHE A 125 2.15 -7.08 -1.66
N ILE A 126 3.08 -6.84 -0.74
CA ILE A 126 3.81 -5.59 -0.55
C ILE A 126 5.26 -5.81 -0.97
N VAL A 127 5.77 -5.00 -1.89
CA VAL A 127 7.11 -5.13 -2.46
C VAL A 127 8.17 -4.57 -1.53
N PHE A 128 9.20 -5.36 -1.19
CA PHE A 128 10.34 -4.90 -0.39
C PHE A 128 11.38 -4.12 -1.20
N LYS A 129 11.63 -4.55 -2.44
CA LYS A 129 12.58 -3.91 -3.37
C LYS A 129 11.99 -3.89 -4.78
N THR A 130 12.47 -2.96 -5.60
CA THR A 130 12.06 -2.83 -7.00
C THR A 130 12.08 -4.18 -7.73
N ALA A 131 10.96 -4.52 -8.36
CA ALA A 131 10.70 -5.81 -8.99
C ALA A 131 10.19 -5.63 -10.44
N PRO A 132 11.06 -5.22 -11.38
CA PRO A 132 10.64 -4.82 -12.73
C PRO A 132 10.04 -5.96 -13.55
N TRP A 133 10.28 -7.22 -13.19
CA TRP A 133 9.66 -8.39 -13.82
C TRP A 133 8.17 -8.54 -13.53
N LEU A 134 7.60 -7.74 -12.60
CA LEU A 134 6.16 -7.69 -12.31
C LEU A 134 5.44 -6.62 -13.12
N ASP A 135 6.17 -5.65 -13.69
CA ASP A 135 5.60 -4.50 -14.39
C ASP A 135 4.70 -4.94 -15.56
N GLY A 136 3.51 -4.35 -15.65
CA GLY A 136 2.52 -4.69 -16.66
C GLY A 136 1.87 -6.07 -16.53
N GLN A 137 2.13 -6.82 -15.43
CA GLN A 137 1.64 -8.18 -15.24
C GLN A 137 0.84 -8.39 -13.96
N TYR A 138 0.83 -7.41 -13.06
CA TYR A 138 0.07 -7.43 -11.81
C TYR A 138 -0.66 -6.10 -11.61
N SER A 139 -1.89 -6.15 -11.09
CA SER A 139 -2.70 -4.97 -10.82
C SER A 139 -2.20 -4.28 -9.56
N ILE A 140 -1.63 -3.08 -9.72
CA ILE A 140 -1.20 -2.22 -8.62
C ILE A 140 -2.42 -1.47 -8.11
N TRP A 141 -2.74 -1.61 -6.82
CA TRP A 141 -3.89 -0.95 -6.21
C TRP A 141 -3.52 -0.01 -5.05
N GLY A 142 -2.24 0.03 -4.65
CA GLY A 142 -1.82 0.88 -3.54
C GLY A 142 -0.30 1.09 -3.46
N GLN A 143 0.07 2.04 -2.60
CA GLN A 143 1.45 2.37 -2.27
C GLN A 143 1.56 2.60 -0.77
N VAL A 144 2.53 1.97 -0.11
CA VAL A 144 2.88 2.28 1.29
C VAL A 144 3.51 3.66 1.34
N THR A 145 2.89 4.57 2.11
CA THR A 145 3.36 5.94 2.31
C THR A 145 4.05 6.14 3.66
N SER A 146 3.78 5.26 4.64
CA SER A 146 4.43 5.25 5.95
C SER A 146 4.45 3.84 6.54
N GLY A 147 5.44 3.50 7.34
CA GLY A 147 5.54 2.21 8.05
C GLY A 147 6.22 1.11 7.24
N MET A 148 6.99 1.42 6.18
CA MET A 148 7.74 0.37 5.45
C MET A 148 8.79 -0.34 6.31
N GLU A 149 9.30 0.31 7.36
CA GLU A 149 10.18 -0.30 8.37
C GLU A 149 9.45 -1.41 9.15
N ILE A 150 8.14 -1.25 9.37
CA ILE A 150 7.28 -2.25 10.02
C ILE A 150 7.03 -3.43 9.06
N VAL A 151 6.79 -3.15 7.77
CA VAL A 151 6.69 -4.20 6.74
C VAL A 151 7.99 -5.00 6.64
N ASP A 152 9.16 -4.35 6.78
CA ASP A 152 10.45 -5.02 6.80
C ASP A 152 10.63 -5.97 7.99
N MET A 153 9.92 -5.77 9.10
CA MET A 153 9.96 -6.64 10.29
C MET A 153 9.15 -7.92 10.13
N ILE A 154 8.24 -8.00 9.15
CA ILE A 154 7.45 -9.22 8.88
C ILE A 154 8.40 -10.40 8.70
N LYS A 155 8.11 -11.50 9.42
CA LYS A 155 8.92 -12.72 9.44
C LYS A 155 9.10 -13.28 8.04
N LYS A 156 10.36 -13.46 7.65
CA LYS A 156 10.71 -14.02 6.33
C LYS A 156 10.50 -15.53 6.33
N GLY A 157 10.04 -16.03 5.20
CA GLY A 157 9.86 -17.47 4.97
C GLY A 157 11.12 -18.19 4.54
N ASP A 158 11.00 -19.49 4.40
CA ASP A 158 12.06 -20.38 3.95
C ASP A 158 12.27 -20.24 2.43
N SER A 159 13.44 -19.79 2.03
CA SER A 159 13.78 -19.60 0.61
C SER A 159 13.75 -20.91 -0.20
N SER A 160 14.04 -22.05 0.43
CA SER A 160 13.97 -23.36 -0.22
C SER A 160 12.52 -23.84 -0.45
N ARG A 161 11.56 -23.23 0.23
CA ARG A 161 10.12 -23.50 0.13
C ARG A 161 9.34 -22.30 -0.42
N ASN A 162 9.91 -21.60 -1.37
CA ASN A 162 9.28 -20.45 -2.04
C ASN A 162 8.77 -19.37 -1.08
N GLY A 163 9.46 -19.15 0.04
CA GLY A 163 9.11 -18.13 1.02
C GLY A 163 7.97 -18.51 1.97
N SER A 164 7.60 -19.80 2.06
CA SER A 164 6.60 -20.28 3.02
C SER A 164 7.02 -19.98 4.46
N VAL A 165 6.12 -19.37 5.25
CA VAL A 165 6.41 -18.92 6.61
C VAL A 165 5.82 -19.91 7.62
N SER A 166 6.66 -20.46 8.50
CA SER A 166 6.22 -21.21 9.67
C SER A 166 5.92 -20.25 10.82
N ASP A 167 4.76 -20.35 11.44
CA ASP A 167 4.29 -19.43 12.49
C ASP A 167 4.36 -17.97 12.00
N PRO A 168 3.50 -17.59 11.01
CA PRO A 168 3.55 -16.31 10.33
C PRO A 168 2.97 -15.17 11.18
N ASP A 169 3.46 -13.95 10.92
CA ASP A 169 2.84 -12.73 11.41
C ASP A 169 1.44 -12.55 10.83
N LYS A 170 0.56 -11.89 11.62
CA LYS A 170 -0.85 -11.68 11.28
C LYS A 170 -1.15 -10.21 11.07
N ILE A 171 -2.13 -9.94 10.23
CA ILE A 171 -2.82 -8.66 10.19
C ILE A 171 -3.67 -8.56 11.46
N VAL A 172 -3.41 -7.54 12.29
CA VAL A 172 -4.20 -7.28 13.49
C VAL A 172 -5.53 -6.65 13.10
N THR A 173 -5.49 -5.57 12.35
CA THR A 173 -6.65 -4.96 11.72
C THR A 173 -6.28 -4.31 10.39
N PHE A 174 -7.25 -4.21 9.50
CA PHE A 174 -7.12 -3.52 8.22
C PHE A 174 -8.36 -2.64 8.05
N ARG A 175 -8.17 -1.29 7.96
CA ARG A 175 -9.28 -0.33 7.99
C ARG A 175 -9.10 0.78 6.96
N VAL A 176 -10.19 1.22 6.33
CA VAL A 176 -10.21 2.48 5.60
C VAL A 176 -10.09 3.62 6.62
N ALA A 177 -9.21 4.58 6.36
CA ALA A 177 -8.91 5.65 7.32
C ALA A 177 -10.13 6.55 7.61
N ALA A 178 -11.06 6.65 6.68
CA ALA A 178 -12.31 7.38 6.88
C ALA A 178 -13.28 6.71 7.87
N ASP A 179 -13.07 5.41 8.20
CA ASP A 179 -13.96 4.62 9.05
C ASP A 179 -13.42 4.50 10.50
N VAL A 180 -12.33 5.20 10.86
CA VAL A 180 -11.66 5.13 12.19
C VAL A 180 -11.33 6.50 12.78
#